data_54eb45e1f5d657d5b89711b86fc0a826
#
_entry.id   54eb45e1f5d657d5b89711b86fc0a826
#
_cell.length_a   1.000
_cell.length_b   1.000
_cell.length_c   1.000
_cell.angle_alpha   90.00
_cell.angle_beta   90.00
_cell.angle_gamma   90.00
#
_symmetry.space_group_name_H-M   'P 1'
#
loop_
_entity.id
_entity.type
_entity.pdbx_description
1 polymer ?
#
loop_
_entity_poly.entity_id
_entity_poly.type
_entity_poly.pdbx_seq_one_letter_code
_entity_poly.pdbx_strand_id
1 'polypeptide(L)'
;MRLADFFRAIEPMLAERGSAAEVAGVLYGRDPGRDGERLAFYQSMCRWRRAETLAGIFPRVHRHIADEARWRRLTTAYFAEAPWTDIKQLASAAGFPAFLARALDAGEALPAWLPELADLEWWVLATRVAADPADDPARGPLRLASTLEIRRYRFDLAGWVDDLDGEAPAPPVAGRFAVLFWRDRDLVACVRSAPMRELQLLAAVRSGAAALDIELAAGLHRIGVLVGAGLW
;
A
#
# COMPACT_ATOMS: atom_id res chain seq x y z
N MET A 1 -38.60 -7.35 -2.74
CA MET A 1 -37.48 -6.36 -2.67
C MET A 1 -36.59 -6.55 -3.88
N ARG A 2 -36.20 -5.49 -4.59
CA ARG A 2 -35.26 -5.59 -5.72
C ARG A 2 -33.83 -5.73 -5.18
N LEU A 3 -32.94 -6.37 -5.93
CA LEU A 3 -31.55 -6.59 -5.54
C LEU A 3 -30.82 -5.26 -5.19
N ALA A 4 -31.07 -4.22 -5.98
CA ALA A 4 -30.50 -2.88 -5.74
C ALA A 4 -30.96 -2.28 -4.39
N ASP A 5 -32.19 -2.51 -3.98
CA ASP A 5 -32.72 -2.02 -2.71
C ASP A 5 -32.08 -2.79 -1.53
N PHE A 6 -31.86 -4.08 -1.71
CA PHE A 6 -31.12 -4.90 -0.72
C PHE A 6 -29.70 -4.38 -0.55
N PHE A 7 -28.92 -4.19 -1.63
CA PHE A 7 -27.56 -3.66 -1.52
C PHE A 7 -27.52 -2.26 -0.88
N ARG A 8 -28.48 -1.39 -1.21
CA ARG A 8 -28.59 -0.07 -0.58
C ARG A 8 -28.86 -0.17 0.93
N ALA A 9 -29.68 -1.14 1.35
CA ALA A 9 -29.99 -1.34 2.76
C ALA A 9 -28.81 -1.89 3.56
N ILE A 10 -27.97 -2.76 2.99
CA ILE A 10 -26.82 -3.35 3.70
C ILE A 10 -25.54 -2.49 3.60
N GLU A 11 -25.49 -1.51 2.69
CA GLU A 11 -24.30 -0.67 2.46
C GLU A 11 -23.80 0.02 3.74
N PRO A 12 -24.65 0.64 4.60
CA PRO A 12 -24.18 1.24 5.86
C PRO A 12 -23.48 0.24 6.79
N MET A 13 -23.98 -0.98 6.86
CA MET A 13 -23.39 -2.06 7.67
C MET A 13 -22.03 -2.48 7.08
N LEU A 14 -21.95 -2.63 5.76
CA LEU A 14 -20.71 -2.97 5.08
C LEU A 14 -19.67 -1.85 5.15
N ALA A 15 -20.11 -0.61 5.21
CA ALA A 15 -19.24 0.57 5.36
C ALA A 15 -18.91 0.90 6.84
N GLU A 16 -19.24 0.02 7.79
CA GLU A 16 -19.04 0.22 9.24
C GLU A 16 -19.74 1.46 9.81
N ARG A 17 -20.77 1.98 9.12
CA ARG A 17 -21.57 3.16 9.49
C ARG A 17 -22.93 2.77 10.09
N GLY A 18 -23.21 1.48 10.22
CA GLY A 18 -24.43 0.94 10.77
C GLY A 18 -24.23 -0.47 11.30
N SER A 19 -25.17 -0.92 12.12
CA SER A 19 -25.17 -2.26 12.70
C SER A 19 -26.01 -3.25 11.89
N ALA A 20 -25.70 -4.53 12.02
CA ALA A 20 -26.52 -5.61 11.45
C ALA A 20 -27.97 -5.57 11.99
N ALA A 21 -28.19 -5.14 13.24
CA ALA A 21 -29.50 -5.02 13.85
C ALA A 21 -30.35 -3.91 13.19
N GLU A 22 -29.75 -2.75 12.90
CA GLU A 22 -30.41 -1.65 12.19
C GLU A 22 -30.83 -2.10 10.78
N VAL A 23 -29.92 -2.73 10.04
CA VAL A 23 -30.18 -3.24 8.69
C VAL A 23 -31.26 -4.33 8.73
N ALA A 24 -31.20 -5.24 9.69
CA ALA A 24 -32.21 -6.26 9.88
C ALA A 24 -33.59 -5.65 10.16
N GLY A 25 -33.66 -4.60 10.98
CA GLY A 25 -34.88 -3.85 11.22
C GLY A 25 -35.49 -3.24 9.95
N VAL A 26 -34.65 -2.72 9.05
CA VAL A 26 -35.07 -2.15 7.74
C VAL A 26 -35.55 -3.25 6.79
N LEU A 27 -34.84 -4.39 6.72
CA LEU A 27 -35.13 -5.46 5.76
C LEU A 27 -36.28 -6.38 6.18
N TYR A 28 -36.38 -6.68 7.49
CA TYR A 28 -37.24 -7.75 8.03
C TYR A 28 -38.25 -7.25 9.06
N GLY A 29 -38.19 -5.98 9.48
CA GLY A 29 -39.07 -5.39 10.48
C GLY A 29 -38.48 -5.38 11.89
N ARG A 30 -39.34 -5.08 12.89
CA ARG A 30 -38.88 -4.83 14.27
C ARG A 30 -38.31 -6.05 15.01
N ASP A 31 -38.70 -7.26 14.61
CA ASP A 31 -38.14 -8.49 15.17
C ASP A 31 -37.52 -9.34 14.04
N PRO A 32 -36.28 -9.04 13.69
CA PRO A 32 -35.58 -9.74 12.58
C PRO A 32 -35.19 -11.18 12.91
N GLY A 33 -35.28 -11.59 14.22
CA GLY A 33 -35.03 -12.95 14.67
C GLY A 33 -33.75 -13.57 14.05
N ARG A 34 -33.89 -14.76 13.51
CA ARG A 34 -32.79 -15.54 12.91
C ARG A 34 -32.10 -14.83 11.73
N ASP A 35 -32.79 -13.97 11.00
CA ASP A 35 -32.21 -13.24 9.88
C ASP A 35 -31.32 -12.09 10.35
N GLY A 36 -31.61 -11.48 11.51
CA GLY A 36 -30.72 -10.56 12.18
C GLY A 36 -29.39 -11.20 12.62
N GLU A 37 -29.44 -12.41 13.15
CA GLU A 37 -28.25 -13.18 13.52
C GLU A 37 -27.40 -13.52 12.27
N ARG A 38 -28.02 -13.86 11.16
CA ARG A 38 -27.34 -14.11 9.89
C ARG A 38 -26.63 -12.86 9.34
N LEU A 39 -27.27 -11.70 9.42
CA LEU A 39 -26.66 -10.43 9.03
C LEU A 39 -25.49 -10.05 9.93
N ALA A 40 -25.60 -10.26 11.25
CA ALA A 40 -24.50 -10.04 12.19
C ALA A 40 -23.29 -10.95 11.90
N PHE A 41 -23.57 -12.23 11.61
CA PHE A 41 -22.54 -13.17 11.17
C PHE A 41 -21.89 -12.71 9.87
N TYR A 42 -22.67 -12.29 8.88
CA TYR A 42 -22.17 -11.78 7.60
C TYR A 42 -21.31 -10.52 7.79
N GLN A 43 -21.72 -9.59 8.63
CA GLN A 43 -20.92 -8.39 8.97
C GLN A 43 -19.58 -8.79 9.59
N SER A 44 -19.57 -9.75 10.53
CA SER A 44 -18.34 -10.21 11.16
C SER A 44 -17.39 -10.91 10.15
N MET A 45 -17.93 -11.69 9.23
CA MET A 45 -17.15 -12.28 8.12
C MET A 45 -16.55 -11.21 7.21
N CYS A 46 -17.31 -10.16 6.87
CA CYS A 46 -16.79 -9.05 6.05
C CYS A 46 -15.65 -8.31 6.77
N ARG A 47 -15.80 -8.05 8.07
CA ARG A 47 -14.72 -7.45 8.89
C ARG A 47 -13.47 -8.31 8.91
N TRP A 48 -13.64 -9.61 9.20
CA TRP A 48 -12.53 -10.55 9.18
C TRP A 48 -11.84 -10.58 7.82
N ARG A 49 -12.59 -10.70 6.72
CA ARG A 49 -12.04 -10.74 5.37
C ARG A 49 -11.26 -9.47 5.02
N ARG A 50 -11.70 -8.30 5.46
CA ARG A 50 -11.00 -7.04 5.26
C ARG A 50 -9.69 -6.97 6.04
N ALA A 51 -9.72 -7.38 7.32
CA ALA A 51 -8.52 -7.45 8.14
C ALA A 51 -7.47 -8.40 7.54
N GLU A 52 -7.88 -9.58 7.07
CA GLU A 52 -7.05 -10.55 6.36
C GLU A 52 -6.47 -9.97 5.05
N THR A 53 -7.28 -9.25 4.29
CA THR A 53 -6.81 -8.61 3.06
C THR A 53 -5.74 -7.55 3.35
N LEU A 54 -5.95 -6.70 4.36
CA LEU A 54 -4.93 -5.74 4.78
C LEU A 54 -3.69 -6.43 5.32
N ALA A 55 -3.81 -7.51 6.08
CA ALA A 55 -2.67 -8.31 6.55
C ALA A 55 -1.87 -8.90 5.38
N GLY A 56 -2.55 -9.31 4.30
CA GLY A 56 -1.89 -9.77 3.07
C GLY A 56 -1.20 -8.66 2.28
N ILE A 57 -1.71 -7.42 2.36
CA ILE A 57 -1.10 -6.25 1.70
C ILE A 57 0.05 -5.69 2.54
N PHE A 58 -0.07 -5.72 3.87
CA PHE A 58 0.86 -5.17 4.84
C PHE A 58 1.40 -6.24 5.81
N PRO A 59 2.05 -7.29 5.31
CA PRO A 59 2.39 -8.46 6.12
C PRO A 59 3.41 -8.15 7.23
N ARG A 60 4.36 -7.23 6.98
CA ARG A 60 5.34 -6.85 8.00
C ARG A 60 4.73 -5.91 9.04
N VAL A 61 3.90 -4.96 8.60
CA VAL A 61 3.12 -4.11 9.53
C VAL A 61 2.27 -4.97 10.45
N HIS A 62 1.52 -5.94 9.91
CA HIS A 62 0.72 -6.87 10.70
C HIS A 62 1.58 -7.64 11.71
N ARG A 63 2.73 -8.18 11.28
CA ARG A 63 3.69 -8.87 12.17
C ARG A 63 4.18 -7.99 13.31
N HIS A 64 4.47 -6.70 13.06
CA HIS A 64 4.95 -5.76 14.08
C HIS A 64 3.87 -5.26 15.03
N ILE A 65 2.61 -5.26 14.63
CA ILE A 65 1.50 -5.00 15.55
C ILE A 65 1.35 -6.16 16.53
N ALA A 66 1.62 -7.42 16.11
CA ALA A 66 1.69 -8.67 16.88
C ALA A 66 0.43 -9.04 17.67
N ASP A 67 -0.38 -8.06 18.12
CA ASP A 67 -1.64 -8.24 18.83
C ASP A 67 -2.81 -8.24 17.85
N GLU A 68 -3.44 -9.41 17.68
CA GLU A 68 -4.55 -9.62 16.76
C GLU A 68 -5.80 -8.78 17.12
N ALA A 69 -6.06 -8.56 18.41
CA ALA A 69 -7.17 -7.70 18.84
C ALA A 69 -6.92 -6.25 18.46
N ARG A 70 -5.67 -5.79 18.59
CA ARG A 70 -5.24 -4.47 18.17
C ARG A 70 -5.31 -4.30 16.66
N TRP A 71 -4.82 -5.29 15.90
CA TRP A 71 -4.93 -5.30 14.45
C TRP A 71 -6.38 -5.14 13.98
N ARG A 72 -7.29 -5.95 14.52
CA ARG A 72 -8.72 -5.87 14.21
C ARG A 72 -9.34 -4.52 14.59
N ARG A 73 -8.97 -3.94 15.72
CA ARG A 73 -9.45 -2.62 16.14
C ARG A 73 -8.98 -1.54 15.15
N LEU A 74 -7.70 -1.52 14.79
CA LEU A 74 -7.14 -0.56 13.84
C LEU A 74 -7.77 -0.70 12.44
N THR A 75 -7.91 -1.92 11.94
CA THR A 75 -8.51 -2.15 10.62
C THR A 75 -10.00 -1.81 10.61
N THR A 76 -10.74 -2.08 11.67
CA THR A 76 -12.15 -1.68 11.80
C THR A 76 -12.27 -0.15 11.81
N ALA A 77 -11.44 0.56 12.58
CA ALA A 77 -11.42 2.03 12.61
C ALA A 77 -11.05 2.60 11.23
N TYR A 78 -10.06 2.03 10.55
CA TYR A 78 -9.68 2.43 9.19
C TYR A 78 -10.86 2.32 8.21
N PHE A 79 -11.57 1.19 8.19
CA PHE A 79 -12.68 1.00 7.27
C PHE A 79 -13.93 1.80 7.63
N ALA A 80 -14.07 2.29 8.85
CA ALA A 80 -15.09 3.26 9.20
C ALA A 80 -14.83 4.64 8.57
N GLU A 81 -13.55 5.05 8.45
CA GLU A 81 -13.16 6.30 7.79
C GLU A 81 -13.10 6.16 6.25
N ALA A 82 -12.60 5.03 5.75
CA ALA A 82 -12.38 4.75 4.33
C ALA A 82 -13.22 3.53 3.91
N PRO A 83 -14.53 3.71 3.65
CA PRO A 83 -15.40 2.61 3.30
C PRO A 83 -14.91 1.92 2.02
N TRP A 84 -15.01 0.61 2.04
CA TRP A 84 -14.61 -0.25 0.94
C TRP A 84 -15.53 -0.05 -0.28
N THR A 85 -15.08 0.73 -1.23
CA THR A 85 -15.87 1.09 -2.42
C THR A 85 -15.43 0.38 -3.68
N ASP A 86 -14.28 -0.31 -3.65
CA ASP A 86 -13.71 -0.96 -4.83
C ASP A 86 -13.64 -2.49 -4.68
N ILE A 87 -14.14 -3.18 -5.70
CA ILE A 87 -14.04 -4.64 -5.84
C ILE A 87 -12.57 -5.09 -5.86
N LYS A 88 -11.66 -4.26 -6.36
CA LYS A 88 -10.23 -4.57 -6.45
C LYS A 88 -9.47 -4.43 -5.13
N GLN A 89 -10.12 -4.01 -4.05
CA GLN A 89 -9.57 -3.97 -2.68
C GLN A 89 -8.27 -3.16 -2.50
N LEU A 90 -7.47 -3.02 -3.58
CA LEU A 90 -6.17 -2.35 -3.57
C LEU A 90 -6.30 -0.84 -3.37
N ALA A 91 -7.22 -0.19 -4.08
CA ALA A 91 -7.42 1.26 -3.93
C ALA A 91 -7.80 1.65 -2.50
N SER A 92 -8.61 0.80 -1.84
CA SER A 92 -9.00 1.01 -0.44
C SER A 92 -7.85 0.85 0.56
N ALA A 93 -6.76 0.16 0.20
CA ALA A 93 -5.61 0.00 1.08
C ALA A 93 -4.62 1.17 1.01
N ALA A 94 -4.65 1.97 -0.05
CA ALA A 94 -3.72 3.09 -0.27
C ALA A 94 -3.72 4.13 0.86
N GLY A 95 -4.85 4.33 1.54
CA GLY A 95 -5.00 5.26 2.65
C GLY A 95 -4.50 4.74 4.00
N PHE A 96 -4.20 3.44 4.12
CA PHE A 96 -3.84 2.82 5.41
C PHE A 96 -2.55 3.37 6.03
N PRO A 97 -1.47 3.66 5.27
CA PRO A 97 -0.28 4.31 5.84
C PRO A 97 -0.58 5.67 6.49
N ALA A 98 -1.37 6.51 5.83
CA ALA A 98 -1.78 7.80 6.36
C ALA A 98 -2.70 7.67 7.58
N PHE A 99 -3.57 6.67 7.61
CA PHE A 99 -4.37 6.34 8.80
C PHE A 99 -3.48 5.96 9.98
N LEU A 100 -2.48 5.09 9.79
CA LEU A 100 -1.55 4.72 10.86
C LEU A 100 -0.75 5.92 11.38
N ALA A 101 -0.36 6.86 10.51
CA ALA A 101 0.30 8.09 10.93
C ALA A 101 -0.61 8.93 11.83
N ARG A 102 -1.87 9.14 11.47
CA ARG A 102 -2.84 9.85 12.31
C ARG A 102 -3.13 9.12 13.63
N ALA A 103 -3.21 7.79 13.61
CA ALA A 103 -3.39 7.00 14.83
C ALA A 103 -2.20 7.16 15.80
N LEU A 104 -0.97 7.16 15.26
CA LEU A 104 0.25 7.43 16.03
C LEU A 104 0.22 8.84 16.65
N ASP A 105 -0.13 9.86 15.85
CA ASP A 105 -0.24 11.26 16.30
C ASP A 105 -1.34 11.42 17.36
N ALA A 106 -2.38 10.61 17.31
CA ALA A 106 -3.45 10.55 18.32
C ALA A 106 -3.08 9.76 19.58
N GLY A 107 -1.84 9.25 19.68
CA GLY A 107 -1.33 8.57 20.86
C GLY A 107 -1.50 7.05 20.86
N GLU A 108 -1.87 6.45 19.72
CA GLU A 108 -1.81 4.99 19.59
C GLU A 108 -0.35 4.51 19.76
N ALA A 109 -0.11 3.55 20.65
CA ALA A 109 1.22 3.08 20.98
C ALA A 109 1.83 2.22 19.82
N LEU A 110 2.13 2.87 18.69
CA LEU A 110 2.77 2.29 17.51
C LEU A 110 4.23 2.74 17.42
N PRO A 111 5.13 1.92 16.85
CA PRO A 111 6.48 2.38 16.50
C PRO A 111 6.41 3.55 15.51
N ALA A 112 7.26 4.57 15.69
CA ALA A 112 7.27 5.77 14.86
C ALA A 112 7.56 5.50 13.37
N TRP A 113 8.20 4.39 13.05
CA TRP A 113 8.52 3.96 11.68
C TRP A 113 7.40 3.13 11.03
N LEU A 114 6.40 2.66 11.79
CA LEU A 114 5.37 1.74 11.28
C LEU A 114 4.51 2.32 10.15
N PRO A 115 4.08 3.60 10.18
CA PRO A 115 3.37 4.20 9.05
C PRO A 115 4.21 4.26 7.77
N GLU A 116 5.53 4.49 7.89
CA GLU A 116 6.44 4.52 6.75
C GLU A 116 6.70 3.11 6.20
N LEU A 117 6.74 2.09 7.06
CA LEU A 117 6.77 0.69 6.63
C LEU A 117 5.51 0.32 5.84
N ALA A 118 4.34 0.76 6.30
CA ALA A 118 3.10 0.56 5.55
C ALA A 118 3.15 1.25 4.17
N ASP A 119 3.68 2.48 4.09
CA ASP A 119 3.87 3.18 2.81
C ASP A 119 4.83 2.41 1.88
N LEU A 120 5.92 1.86 2.43
CA LEU A 120 6.86 1.03 1.67
C LEU A 120 6.17 -0.23 1.12
N GLU A 121 5.47 -1.00 1.96
CA GLU A 121 4.76 -2.22 1.52
C GLU A 121 3.68 -1.89 0.47
N TRP A 122 2.98 -0.77 0.65
CA TRP A 122 2.03 -0.29 -0.34
C TRP A 122 2.69 -0.01 -1.70
N TRP A 123 3.82 0.70 -1.72
CA TRP A 123 4.49 1.04 -2.98
C TRP A 123 5.11 -0.17 -3.68
N VAL A 124 5.58 -1.17 -2.94
CA VAL A 124 5.98 -2.47 -3.53
C VAL A 124 4.80 -3.11 -4.26
N LEU A 125 3.62 -3.15 -3.63
CA LEU A 125 2.44 -3.72 -4.25
C LEU A 125 1.93 -2.87 -5.42
N ALA A 126 1.84 -1.54 -5.25
CA ALA A 126 1.39 -0.61 -6.29
C ALA A 126 2.27 -0.72 -7.54
N THR A 127 3.59 -0.82 -7.36
CA THR A 127 4.56 -1.04 -8.46
C THR A 127 4.34 -2.38 -9.15
N ARG A 128 4.06 -3.44 -8.40
CA ARG A 128 3.78 -4.78 -8.94
C ARG A 128 2.55 -4.81 -9.83
N VAL A 129 1.49 -4.10 -9.46
CA VAL A 129 0.19 -4.08 -10.16
C VAL A 129 0.02 -2.91 -11.11
N ALA A 130 1.05 -2.05 -11.25
CA ALA A 130 1.04 -0.95 -12.19
C ALA A 130 0.76 -1.45 -13.61
N ALA A 131 0.02 -0.67 -14.40
CA ALA A 131 -0.22 -0.99 -15.79
C ALA A 131 1.09 -1.05 -16.57
N ASP A 132 1.16 -1.93 -17.55
CA ASP A 132 2.30 -1.99 -18.46
C ASP A 132 2.37 -0.68 -19.28
N PRO A 133 3.60 -0.16 -19.52
CA PRO A 133 3.74 1.01 -20.35
C PRO A 133 3.21 0.71 -21.76
N ALA A 134 2.47 1.65 -22.33
CA ALA A 134 1.93 1.53 -23.69
C ALA A 134 3.04 1.51 -24.76
N ASP A 135 4.21 2.07 -24.43
CA ASP A 135 5.35 2.21 -25.35
C ASP A 135 6.40 1.13 -25.09
N ASP A 136 7.05 0.66 -26.17
CA ASP A 136 8.22 -0.22 -26.09
C ASP A 136 9.34 0.45 -25.26
N PRO A 137 9.72 -0.09 -24.10
CA PRO A 137 10.74 0.50 -23.25
C PRO A 137 12.13 0.55 -23.89
N ALA A 138 12.38 -0.24 -24.94
CA ALA A 138 13.65 -0.27 -25.65
C ALA A 138 13.79 0.83 -26.71
N ARG A 139 12.70 1.55 -27.05
CA ARG A 139 12.70 2.56 -28.12
C ARG A 139 12.64 3.98 -27.56
N GLY A 140 13.20 4.92 -28.34
CA GLY A 140 13.18 6.35 -28.04
C GLY A 140 14.33 6.83 -27.15
N PRO A 141 14.34 8.11 -26.76
CA PRO A 141 15.39 8.69 -25.94
C PRO A 141 15.39 8.10 -24.51
N LEU A 142 16.53 8.25 -23.85
CA LEU A 142 16.67 7.86 -22.45
C LEU A 142 15.65 8.60 -21.57
N ARG A 143 14.89 7.86 -20.79
CA ARG A 143 13.84 8.38 -19.89
C ARG A 143 13.71 7.54 -18.63
N LEU A 144 13.02 8.05 -17.65
CA LEU A 144 12.65 7.30 -16.46
C LEU A 144 11.66 6.20 -16.82
N ALA A 145 11.76 5.05 -16.15
CA ALA A 145 10.72 4.01 -16.25
C ALA A 145 9.36 4.58 -15.83
N SER A 146 8.30 4.24 -16.53
CA SER A 146 6.94 4.73 -16.25
C SER A 146 6.42 4.29 -14.88
N THR A 147 6.95 3.19 -14.36
CA THR A 147 6.60 2.64 -13.03
C THR A 147 7.50 3.16 -11.92
N LEU A 148 8.49 4.04 -12.24
CA LEU A 148 9.41 4.57 -11.24
C LEU A 148 8.69 5.53 -10.30
N GLU A 149 8.71 5.20 -9.01
CA GLU A 149 8.32 6.07 -7.92
C GLU A 149 9.49 6.30 -6.98
N ILE A 150 9.62 7.52 -6.44
CA ILE A 150 10.68 7.91 -5.51
C ILE A 150 10.02 8.40 -4.23
N ARG A 151 10.24 7.68 -3.13
CA ARG A 151 9.72 8.03 -1.82
C ARG A 151 10.84 8.44 -0.89
N ARG A 152 10.49 9.26 0.11
CA ARG A 152 11.43 9.71 1.14
C ARG A 152 10.94 9.25 2.50
N TYR A 153 11.84 8.61 3.25
CA TYR A 153 11.57 8.07 4.57
C TYR A 153 12.53 8.65 5.62
N ARG A 154 12.07 8.68 6.85
CA ARG A 154 12.87 9.07 8.03
C ARG A 154 13.60 7.89 8.64
N PHE A 155 13.43 6.69 8.09
CA PHE A 155 14.04 5.45 8.55
C PHE A 155 14.59 4.66 7.37
N ASP A 156 15.70 3.93 7.59
CA ASP A 156 16.24 3.01 6.58
C ASP A 156 15.41 1.72 6.53
N LEU A 157 14.29 1.80 5.80
CA LEU A 157 13.37 0.69 5.68
C LEU A 157 13.75 -0.28 4.56
N ALA A 158 14.35 0.20 3.48
CA ALA A 158 14.67 -0.66 2.34
C ALA A 158 15.77 -1.68 2.70
N GLY A 159 16.86 -1.25 3.36
CA GLY A 159 17.87 -2.17 3.88
C GLY A 159 17.35 -3.05 5.02
N TRP A 160 16.50 -2.47 5.89
CA TRP A 160 15.98 -3.18 7.04
C TRP A 160 15.02 -4.31 6.69
N VAL A 161 14.19 -4.17 5.63
CA VAL A 161 13.25 -5.24 5.23
C VAL A 161 13.94 -6.45 4.61
N ASP A 162 15.14 -6.29 4.07
CA ASP A 162 15.93 -7.39 3.52
C ASP A 162 16.52 -8.29 4.65
N ASP A 163 16.70 -7.73 5.85
CA ASP A 163 17.25 -8.45 7.01
C ASP A 163 16.18 -9.17 7.86
N LEU A 164 14.89 -9.12 7.45
CA LEU A 164 13.75 -9.57 8.27
C LEU A 164 13.54 -11.09 8.35
N ASP A 165 14.39 -11.91 7.78
CA ASP A 165 14.29 -13.39 7.89
C ASP A 165 14.80 -13.95 9.22
N GLY A 166 15.26 -13.08 10.15
CA GLY A 166 15.75 -13.41 11.49
C GLY A 166 14.77 -13.07 12.64
N GLU A 167 15.16 -13.42 13.88
CA GLU A 167 14.47 -13.02 15.12
C GLU A 167 14.38 -11.50 15.21
N ALA A 168 13.23 -10.99 15.68
CA ALA A 168 12.84 -9.58 15.82
C ALA A 168 13.99 -8.56 15.61
N PRO A 169 14.17 -8.01 14.42
CA PRO A 169 15.32 -7.16 14.12
C PRO A 169 15.28 -5.90 14.99
N ALA A 170 16.45 -5.34 15.28
CA ALA A 170 16.55 -4.02 15.89
C ALA A 170 15.71 -3.01 15.09
N PRO A 171 15.14 -1.96 15.72
CA PRO A 171 14.39 -0.93 15.00
C PRO A 171 15.22 -0.34 13.84
N PRO A 172 14.59 0.06 12.72
CA PRO A 172 15.31 0.64 11.60
C PRO A 172 16.00 1.95 12.00
N VAL A 173 17.18 2.19 11.42
CA VAL A 173 17.99 3.38 11.69
C VAL A 173 17.27 4.63 11.24
N ALA A 174 17.17 5.63 12.14
CA ALA A 174 16.60 6.93 11.80
C ALA A 174 17.58 7.76 10.95
N GLY A 175 17.04 8.50 9.95
CA GLY A 175 17.82 9.32 9.03
C GLY A 175 16.97 9.96 7.94
N ARG A 176 17.56 10.22 6.78
CA ARG A 176 16.85 10.67 5.57
C ARG A 176 17.23 9.76 4.43
N PHE A 177 16.29 8.94 4.03
CA PHE A 177 16.48 7.93 3.00
C PHE A 177 15.56 8.20 1.82
N ALA A 178 16.08 8.06 0.62
CA ALA A 178 15.27 8.03 -0.59
C ALA A 178 15.24 6.59 -1.08
N VAL A 179 14.06 6.10 -1.42
CA VAL A 179 13.82 4.74 -1.89
C VAL A 179 13.20 4.81 -3.27
N LEU A 180 13.74 4.02 -4.19
CA LEU A 180 13.23 3.82 -5.52
C LEU A 180 12.35 2.57 -5.53
N PHE A 181 11.21 2.68 -6.20
CA PHE A 181 10.32 1.58 -6.53
C PHE A 181 10.16 1.57 -8.04
N TRP A 182 10.38 0.45 -8.69
CA TRP A 182 10.17 0.33 -10.12
C TRP A 182 9.88 -1.13 -10.48
N ARG A 183 9.40 -1.33 -11.68
CA ARG A 183 9.28 -2.67 -12.23
C ARG A 183 10.38 -2.84 -13.28
N ASP A 184 11.16 -3.88 -13.13
CA ASP A 184 12.24 -4.20 -14.07
C ASP A 184 11.69 -4.75 -15.40
N ARG A 185 12.61 -5.19 -16.29
CA ARG A 185 12.26 -5.71 -17.62
C ARG A 185 11.54 -7.06 -17.55
N ASP A 186 11.72 -7.82 -16.47
CA ASP A 186 11.08 -9.10 -16.21
C ASP A 186 9.76 -8.92 -15.46
N LEU A 187 9.27 -7.68 -15.34
CA LEU A 187 8.06 -7.26 -14.67
C LEU A 187 8.08 -7.52 -13.15
N VAL A 188 9.25 -7.68 -12.56
CA VAL A 188 9.43 -7.83 -11.12
C VAL A 188 9.46 -6.45 -10.45
N ALA A 189 8.69 -6.30 -9.37
CA ALA A 189 8.74 -5.10 -8.56
C ALA A 189 10.03 -5.09 -7.74
N CYS A 190 10.82 -4.04 -7.94
CA CYS A 190 12.09 -3.81 -7.28
C CYS A 190 11.98 -2.63 -6.32
N VAL A 191 12.72 -2.71 -5.22
CA VAL A 191 12.82 -1.64 -4.22
C VAL A 191 14.26 -1.57 -3.71
N ARG A 192 14.81 -0.36 -3.58
CA ARG A 192 16.10 -0.13 -2.93
C ARG A 192 16.30 1.32 -2.51
N SER A 193 17.20 1.55 -1.57
CA SER A 193 17.69 2.88 -1.24
C SER A 193 18.52 3.47 -2.39
N ALA A 194 18.37 4.78 -2.62
CA ALA A 194 19.11 5.53 -3.63
C ALA A 194 20.04 6.57 -2.99
N PRO A 195 21.32 6.55 -3.32
CA PRO A 195 22.24 7.60 -2.91
C PRO A 195 21.93 8.93 -3.64
N MET A 196 22.34 10.05 -3.05
CA MET A 196 22.08 11.39 -3.60
C MET A 196 22.53 11.57 -5.06
N ARG A 197 23.65 10.95 -5.44
CA ARG A 197 24.20 11.00 -6.81
C ARG A 197 23.20 10.41 -7.83
N GLU A 198 22.53 9.32 -7.50
CA GLU A 198 21.52 8.73 -8.36
C GLU A 198 20.28 9.62 -8.48
N LEU A 199 19.83 10.20 -7.38
CA LEU A 199 18.69 11.13 -7.38
C LEU A 199 18.97 12.36 -8.26
N GLN A 200 20.20 12.89 -8.22
CA GLN A 200 20.63 13.98 -9.09
C GLN A 200 20.60 13.58 -10.55
N LEU A 201 21.10 12.38 -10.89
CA LEU A 201 21.01 11.86 -12.26
C LEU A 201 19.57 11.66 -12.73
N LEU A 202 18.70 11.08 -11.90
CA LEU A 202 17.28 10.91 -12.25
C LEU A 202 16.58 12.26 -12.46
N ALA A 203 16.91 13.28 -11.66
CA ALA A 203 16.43 14.62 -11.86
C ALA A 203 16.93 15.25 -13.17
N ALA A 204 18.20 15.03 -13.53
CA ALA A 204 18.81 15.48 -14.79
C ALA A 204 18.13 14.82 -15.99
N VAL A 205 17.92 13.50 -15.97
CA VAL A 205 17.19 12.79 -17.03
C VAL A 205 15.78 13.33 -17.19
N ARG A 206 15.07 13.56 -16.08
CA ARG A 206 13.71 14.11 -16.11
C ARG A 206 13.63 15.53 -16.70
N SER A 207 14.66 16.33 -16.48
CA SER A 207 14.75 17.70 -17.03
C SER A 207 15.31 17.77 -18.45
N GLY A 208 15.71 16.64 -19.06
CA GLY A 208 16.32 16.59 -20.39
C GLY A 208 17.73 17.16 -20.45
N ALA A 209 18.49 17.12 -19.36
CA ALA A 209 19.86 17.64 -19.32
C ALA A 209 20.77 16.83 -20.27
N ALA A 210 21.62 17.55 -21.02
CA ALA A 210 22.50 16.95 -22.03
C ALA A 210 23.74 16.25 -21.45
N ALA A 211 24.22 16.67 -20.27
CA ALA A 211 25.38 16.09 -19.61
C ALA A 211 24.95 15.11 -18.51
N LEU A 212 25.16 13.82 -18.74
CA LEU A 212 24.86 12.76 -17.79
C LEU A 212 26.12 12.00 -17.39
N ASP A 213 26.14 11.49 -16.17
CA ASP A 213 27.12 10.50 -15.74
C ASP A 213 26.80 9.17 -16.44
N ILE A 214 27.57 8.85 -17.48
CA ILE A 214 27.30 7.72 -18.39
C ILE A 214 27.36 6.38 -17.66
N GLU A 215 28.35 6.18 -16.78
CA GLU A 215 28.49 4.91 -16.04
C GLU A 215 27.30 4.66 -15.11
N LEU A 216 26.91 5.70 -14.37
CA LEU A 216 25.78 5.64 -13.47
C LEU A 216 24.46 5.46 -14.24
N ALA A 217 24.30 6.17 -15.37
CA ALA A 217 23.14 6.02 -16.23
C ALA A 217 23.06 4.61 -16.84
N ALA A 218 24.18 4.03 -17.29
CA ALA A 218 24.26 2.65 -17.78
C ALA A 218 23.90 1.63 -16.67
N GLY A 219 24.34 1.87 -15.44
CA GLY A 219 23.95 1.06 -14.27
C GLY A 219 22.44 1.08 -14.04
N LEU A 220 21.82 2.26 -14.00
CA LEU A 220 20.36 2.42 -13.79
C LEU A 220 19.54 1.88 -14.97
N HIS A 221 20.05 1.98 -16.20
CA HIS A 221 19.43 1.39 -17.38
C HIS A 221 19.44 -0.15 -17.33
N ARG A 222 20.55 -0.75 -16.86
CA ARG A 222 20.69 -2.22 -16.75
C ARG A 222 19.65 -2.81 -15.80
N ILE A 223 19.37 -2.14 -14.70
CA ILE A 223 18.35 -2.57 -13.72
C ILE A 223 16.93 -2.09 -14.04
N GLY A 224 16.72 -1.40 -15.17
CA GLY A 224 15.39 -1.01 -15.62
C GLY A 224 14.82 0.28 -14.99
N VAL A 225 15.57 1.02 -14.19
CA VAL A 225 15.16 2.35 -13.65
C VAL A 225 15.13 3.40 -14.76
N LEU A 226 16.07 3.30 -15.71
CA LEU A 226 16.07 4.08 -16.95
C LEU A 226 15.75 3.17 -18.14
N VAL A 227 15.02 3.72 -19.12
CA VAL A 227 14.59 3.02 -20.34
C VAL A 227 14.85 3.90 -21.57
N GLY A 228 14.98 3.28 -22.75
CA GLY A 228 15.24 3.98 -24.01
C GLY A 228 16.57 3.58 -24.64
N ALA A 229 16.83 4.06 -25.86
CA ALA A 229 17.98 3.68 -26.71
C ALA A 229 19.12 4.71 -26.69
N GLY A 230 19.28 5.52 -25.69
CA GLY A 230 20.13 6.71 -25.76
C GLY A 230 21.51 6.67 -25.10
N LEU A 231 22.05 5.50 -24.75
CA LEU A 231 23.35 5.39 -24.04
C LEU A 231 24.49 4.83 -24.86
N TRP A 232 24.33 4.61 -26.19
CA TRP A 232 25.32 4.01 -27.09
C TRP A 232 25.63 4.90 -28.26
#